data_046361b89b6d8e58d4942c960868fd80
#
_entry.id   046361b89b6d8e58d4942c960868fd80
#
_cell.length_a   1.000
_cell.length_b   1.000
_cell.length_c   1.000
_cell.angle_alpha   90.00
_cell.angle_beta   90.00
_cell.angle_gamma   90.00
#
_symmetry.space_group_name_H-M   'P 1'
#
loop_
_entity.id
_entity.type
_entity.pdbx_description
1 polymer ?
#
loop_
_entity_poly.entity_id
_entity_poly.type
_entity_poly.pdbx_seq_one_letter_code
_entity_poly.pdbx_strand_id
1 'polypeptide(L)'
;MKKVFLTLLFILITHICIAPKLDFRLGMLKFRSYSWIVKANYHELEFSRLIHDLGYKESGNNWQSVNCIGCFGEWQFRESTLKYLGYRKITLAKFKADPQIFPREMQLEALKTLIKVNLIFLMDYEHFIGDSINGVLITKSGMIAASHLGGAGSLQKFLSSNGSINSKDVLGTSIHDYLKKFSIYDLD
;
A
#
# COMPACT_ATOMS: atom_id res chain seq x y z
N MET A 1 1.04 -23.80 -67.90
CA MET A 1 2.02 -23.71 -66.80
C MET A 1 2.14 -22.30 -66.22
N LYS A 2 2.29 -21.22 -67.03
CA LYS A 2 2.43 -19.85 -66.51
C LYS A 2 1.27 -19.31 -65.64
N LYS A 3 0.00 -19.67 -65.92
CA LYS A 3 -1.18 -19.21 -65.13
C LYS A 3 -1.26 -19.83 -63.73
N VAL A 4 -0.86 -21.08 -63.55
CA VAL A 4 -0.86 -21.78 -62.26
C VAL A 4 0.21 -21.18 -61.32
N PHE A 5 1.35 -20.82 -61.89
CA PHE A 5 2.47 -20.21 -61.14
C PHE A 5 2.10 -18.83 -60.61
N LEU A 6 1.40 -18.01 -61.39
CA LEU A 6 0.94 -16.70 -60.98
C LEU A 6 -0.12 -16.75 -59.85
N THR A 7 -1.03 -17.72 -59.86
CA THR A 7 -2.07 -17.92 -58.85
C THR A 7 -1.45 -18.36 -57.50
N LEU A 8 -0.48 -19.29 -57.54
CA LEU A 8 0.26 -19.70 -56.36
C LEU A 8 1.09 -18.61 -55.75
N LEU A 9 1.70 -17.74 -56.55
CA LEU A 9 2.47 -16.60 -56.08
C LEU A 9 1.57 -15.56 -55.41
N PHE A 10 0.34 -15.34 -55.94
CA PHE A 10 -0.61 -14.39 -55.35
C PHE A 10 -1.14 -14.88 -54.00
N ILE A 11 -1.43 -16.20 -53.88
CA ILE A 11 -1.85 -16.82 -52.61
C ILE A 11 -0.72 -16.73 -51.55
N LEU A 12 0.55 -16.94 -51.97
CA LEU A 12 1.69 -16.87 -51.07
C LEU A 12 1.90 -15.43 -50.55
N ILE A 13 1.76 -14.42 -51.43
CA ILE A 13 1.90 -13.00 -51.06
C ILE A 13 0.78 -12.55 -50.12
N THR A 14 -0.47 -13.00 -50.34
CA THR A 14 -1.59 -12.66 -49.44
C THR A 14 -1.45 -13.29 -48.07
N HIS A 15 -0.93 -14.53 -47.94
CA HIS A 15 -0.67 -15.18 -46.65
C HIS A 15 0.49 -14.51 -45.89
N ILE A 16 1.54 -14.06 -46.60
CA ILE A 16 2.68 -13.35 -45.97
C ILE A 16 2.25 -11.97 -45.46
N CYS A 17 1.31 -11.28 -46.13
CA CYS A 17 0.84 -9.96 -45.70
C CYS A 17 -0.19 -9.99 -44.56
N ILE A 18 -0.91 -11.09 -44.34
CA ILE A 18 -1.97 -11.19 -43.31
C ILE A 18 -1.41 -11.78 -42.00
N ALA A 19 -0.53 -12.77 -42.06
CA ALA A 19 0.02 -13.44 -40.89
C ALA A 19 0.80 -12.50 -39.93
N PRO A 20 1.68 -11.60 -40.39
CA PRO A 20 2.41 -10.69 -39.50
C PRO A 20 1.50 -9.69 -38.75
N LYS A 21 0.40 -9.25 -39.37
CA LYS A 21 -0.53 -8.29 -38.72
C LYS A 21 -1.38 -8.94 -37.65
N LEU A 22 -1.75 -10.20 -37.81
CA LEU A 22 -2.54 -10.95 -36.80
C LEU A 22 -1.66 -11.31 -35.60
N ASP A 23 -0.45 -11.77 -35.85
CA ASP A 23 0.51 -12.09 -34.77
C ASP A 23 0.94 -10.85 -33.99
N PHE A 24 1.11 -9.70 -34.66
CA PHE A 24 1.44 -8.44 -33.99
C PHE A 24 0.30 -7.99 -33.06
N ARG A 25 -0.97 -8.07 -33.49
CA ARG A 25 -2.12 -7.71 -32.64
C ARG A 25 -2.27 -8.65 -31.46
N LEU A 26 -2.13 -9.96 -31.65
CA LEU A 26 -2.15 -10.96 -30.57
C LEU A 26 -0.96 -10.77 -29.62
N GLY A 27 0.22 -10.45 -30.14
CA GLY A 27 1.38 -10.14 -29.35
C GLY A 27 1.18 -8.88 -28.50
N MET A 28 0.61 -7.81 -29.06
CA MET A 28 0.28 -6.60 -28.35
C MET A 28 -0.78 -6.80 -27.25
N LEU A 29 -1.81 -7.63 -27.49
CA LEU A 29 -2.82 -7.97 -26.48
C LEU A 29 -2.20 -8.78 -25.33
N LYS A 30 -1.37 -9.78 -25.63
CA LYS A 30 -0.62 -10.54 -24.63
C LYS A 30 0.34 -9.65 -23.84
N PHE A 31 1.06 -8.77 -24.50
CA PHE A 31 1.98 -7.83 -23.84
C PHE A 31 1.23 -6.88 -22.89
N ARG A 32 0.08 -6.33 -23.30
CA ARG A 32 -0.75 -5.48 -22.44
C ARG A 32 -1.26 -6.25 -21.22
N SER A 33 -1.79 -7.46 -21.39
CA SER A 33 -2.24 -8.28 -20.26
C SER A 33 -1.10 -8.64 -19.32
N TYR A 34 0.08 -8.98 -19.85
CA TYR A 34 1.26 -9.29 -19.06
C TYR A 34 1.76 -8.08 -18.27
N SER A 35 1.80 -6.89 -18.87
CA SER A 35 2.20 -5.66 -18.18
C SER A 35 1.28 -5.31 -17.01
N TRP A 36 -0.03 -5.55 -17.14
CA TRP A 36 -0.98 -5.36 -16.04
C TRP A 36 -0.73 -6.32 -14.88
N ILE A 37 -0.50 -7.60 -15.17
CA ILE A 37 -0.18 -8.61 -14.15
C ILE A 37 1.12 -8.27 -13.43
N VAL A 38 2.16 -7.86 -14.16
CA VAL A 38 3.45 -7.46 -13.60
C VAL A 38 3.28 -6.23 -12.71
N LYS A 39 2.54 -5.21 -13.14
CA LYS A 39 2.28 -4.00 -12.34
C LYS A 39 1.50 -4.34 -11.07
N ALA A 40 0.44 -5.14 -11.15
CA ALA A 40 -0.35 -5.54 -9.99
C ALA A 40 0.50 -6.32 -8.96
N ASN A 41 1.30 -7.27 -9.41
CA ASN A 41 2.21 -8.02 -8.53
C ASN A 41 3.29 -7.12 -7.90
N TYR A 42 3.79 -6.12 -8.65
CA TYR A 42 4.75 -5.16 -8.14
C TYR A 42 4.16 -4.31 -7.01
N HIS A 43 2.97 -3.73 -7.18
CA HIS A 43 2.31 -2.96 -6.12
C HIS A 43 1.98 -3.81 -4.89
N GLU A 44 1.58 -5.07 -5.07
CA GLU A 44 1.35 -5.98 -3.95
C GLU A 44 2.65 -6.27 -3.18
N LEU A 45 3.77 -6.43 -3.89
CA LEU A 45 5.08 -6.61 -3.29
C LEU A 45 5.50 -5.36 -2.50
N GLU A 46 5.38 -4.16 -3.08
CA GLU A 46 5.74 -2.90 -2.42
C GLU A 46 4.85 -2.63 -1.19
N PHE A 47 3.57 -2.94 -1.28
CA PHE A 47 2.66 -2.89 -0.12
C PHE A 47 3.05 -3.88 0.97
N SER A 48 3.43 -5.09 0.62
CA SER A 48 3.90 -6.10 1.57
C SER A 48 5.19 -5.67 2.27
N ARG A 49 6.13 -5.03 1.55
CA ARG A 49 7.35 -4.45 2.11
C ARG A 49 7.04 -3.31 3.07
N LEU A 50 6.17 -2.38 2.69
CA LEU A 50 5.71 -1.29 3.57
C LEU A 50 5.15 -1.83 4.88
N ILE A 51 4.25 -2.83 4.83
CA ILE A 51 3.61 -3.43 6.02
C ILE A 51 4.64 -4.12 6.91
N HIS A 52 5.59 -4.87 6.31
CA HIS A 52 6.68 -5.52 7.04
C HIS A 52 7.54 -4.48 7.77
N ASP A 53 7.99 -3.42 7.08
CA ASP A 53 8.90 -2.43 7.65
C ASP A 53 8.18 -1.51 8.66
N LEU A 54 6.87 -1.31 8.50
CA LEU A 54 6.03 -0.66 9.51
C LEU A 54 5.98 -1.52 10.78
N GLY A 55 5.70 -2.82 10.68
CA GLY A 55 5.71 -3.75 11.81
C GLY A 55 7.07 -3.82 12.50
N TYR A 56 8.16 -3.80 11.72
CA TYR A 56 9.52 -3.76 12.26
C TYR A 56 9.77 -2.47 13.06
N LYS A 57 9.32 -1.33 12.55
CA LYS A 57 9.44 -0.03 13.26
C LYS A 57 8.63 -0.02 14.57
N GLU A 58 7.45 -0.63 14.59
CA GLU A 58 6.52 -0.61 15.72
C GLU A 58 6.92 -1.58 16.83
N SER A 59 7.33 -2.81 16.48
CA SER A 59 7.54 -3.89 17.45
C SER A 59 8.73 -4.82 17.15
N GLY A 60 9.52 -4.56 16.10
CA GLY A 60 10.48 -5.52 15.58
C GLY A 60 9.81 -6.75 14.94
N ASN A 61 8.61 -6.58 14.37
CA ASN A 61 7.75 -7.65 13.84
C ASN A 61 7.34 -8.70 14.90
N ASN A 62 7.28 -8.29 16.16
CA ASN A 62 6.81 -9.16 17.23
C ASN A 62 5.31 -8.98 17.44
N TRP A 63 4.51 -9.91 16.91
CA TRP A 63 3.06 -9.86 17.00
C TRP A 63 2.49 -10.03 18.43
N GLN A 64 3.31 -10.46 19.39
CA GLN A 64 2.95 -10.62 20.81
C GLN A 64 3.39 -9.41 21.65
N SER A 65 4.02 -8.41 21.05
CA SER A 65 4.58 -7.25 21.73
C SER A 65 3.51 -6.42 22.43
N VAL A 66 3.87 -5.90 23.62
CA VAL A 66 3.11 -4.86 24.34
C VAL A 66 4.09 -3.78 24.75
N ASN A 67 3.84 -2.53 24.41
CA ASN A 67 4.71 -1.41 24.81
C ASN A 67 4.29 -0.78 26.15
N CYS A 68 5.10 0.16 26.62
CA CYS A 68 4.91 0.84 27.92
C CYS A 68 3.67 1.75 27.96
N ILE A 69 3.08 2.16 26.81
CA ILE A 69 1.88 2.99 26.73
C ILE A 69 0.63 2.17 26.44
N GLY A 70 0.73 0.84 26.44
CA GLY A 70 -0.40 -0.08 26.28
C GLY A 70 -0.85 -0.32 24.85
N CYS A 71 0.01 -0.02 23.84
CA CYS A 71 -0.20 -0.50 22.49
C CYS A 71 0.33 -1.96 22.38
N PHE A 72 -0.31 -2.76 21.53
CA PHE A 72 0.00 -4.17 21.42
C PHE A 72 -0.13 -4.73 20.01
N GLY A 73 0.52 -5.90 19.80
CA GLY A 73 0.60 -6.57 18.52
C GLY A 73 1.77 -6.08 17.64
N GLU A 74 1.92 -6.68 16.46
CA GLU A 74 2.99 -6.38 15.51
C GLU A 74 3.01 -4.90 15.11
N TRP A 75 1.82 -4.32 14.89
CA TRP A 75 1.64 -2.91 14.47
C TRP A 75 1.17 -2.01 15.62
N GLN A 76 1.37 -2.40 16.87
CA GLN A 76 1.15 -1.59 18.07
C GLN A 76 -0.24 -0.90 18.13
N PHE A 77 -1.30 -1.68 18.00
CA PHE A 77 -2.67 -1.17 18.08
C PHE A 77 -3.01 -0.66 19.47
N ARG A 78 -3.76 0.43 19.52
CA ARG A 78 -4.50 0.84 20.74
C ARG A 78 -5.83 0.10 20.82
N GLU A 79 -6.26 -0.22 22.04
CA GLU A 79 -7.57 -0.86 22.27
C GLU A 79 -8.72 -0.02 21.70
N SER A 80 -8.64 1.31 21.80
CA SER A 80 -9.64 2.23 21.22
C SER A 80 -9.72 2.10 19.70
N THR A 81 -8.59 1.94 19.01
CA THR A 81 -8.54 1.74 17.56
C THR A 81 -9.19 0.42 17.19
N LEU A 82 -8.87 -0.66 17.90
CA LEU A 82 -9.46 -1.98 17.65
C LEU A 82 -10.98 -1.96 17.88
N LYS A 83 -11.45 -1.28 18.95
CA LYS A 83 -12.87 -1.11 19.21
C LYS A 83 -13.57 -0.35 18.08
N TYR A 84 -12.95 0.70 17.56
CA TYR A 84 -13.45 1.47 16.41
C TYR A 84 -13.56 0.60 15.14
N LEU A 85 -12.57 -0.27 14.89
CA LEU A 85 -12.55 -1.21 13.76
C LEU A 85 -13.51 -2.41 13.93
N GLY A 86 -14.25 -2.49 15.05
CA GLY A 86 -15.20 -3.57 15.32
C GLY A 86 -14.65 -4.73 16.16
N TYR A 87 -13.38 -4.75 16.50
CA TYR A 87 -12.72 -5.78 17.33
C TYR A 87 -12.98 -5.55 18.83
N ARG A 88 -14.25 -5.36 19.23
CA ARG A 88 -14.63 -4.96 20.59
C ARG A 88 -14.27 -5.96 21.70
N LYS A 89 -14.04 -7.22 21.36
CA LYS A 89 -13.68 -8.28 22.31
C LYS A 89 -12.19 -8.34 22.59
N ILE A 90 -11.36 -7.68 21.76
CA ILE A 90 -9.91 -7.62 21.89
C ILE A 90 -9.55 -6.46 22.81
N THR A 91 -9.05 -6.77 24.01
CA THR A 91 -8.59 -5.78 24.99
C THR A 91 -7.15 -6.06 25.38
N LEU A 92 -6.45 -5.03 25.86
CA LEU A 92 -5.07 -5.15 26.33
C LEU A 92 -4.94 -6.20 27.44
N ALA A 93 -5.88 -6.22 28.37
CA ALA A 93 -5.88 -7.19 29.49
C ALA A 93 -5.98 -8.63 29.00
N LYS A 94 -6.88 -8.89 28.06
CA LYS A 94 -7.04 -10.23 27.47
C LYS A 94 -5.82 -10.62 26.62
N PHE A 95 -5.29 -9.68 25.83
CA PHE A 95 -4.10 -9.94 25.02
C PHE A 95 -2.88 -10.27 25.89
N LYS A 96 -2.70 -9.59 27.02
CA LYS A 96 -1.65 -9.92 27.99
C LYS A 96 -1.82 -11.31 28.62
N ALA A 97 -3.06 -11.74 28.84
CA ALA A 97 -3.36 -13.06 29.40
C ALA A 97 -3.19 -14.16 28.36
N ASP A 98 -3.61 -13.92 27.13
CA ASP A 98 -3.48 -14.85 26.02
C ASP A 98 -3.37 -14.06 24.68
N PRO A 99 -2.16 -13.92 24.11
CA PRO A 99 -1.99 -13.24 22.82
C PRO A 99 -2.75 -13.90 21.66
N GLN A 100 -3.09 -15.20 21.76
CA GLN A 100 -3.83 -15.91 20.70
C GLN A 100 -5.26 -15.38 20.46
N ILE A 101 -5.80 -14.54 21.35
CA ILE A 101 -7.08 -13.86 21.10
C ILE A 101 -7.00 -12.87 19.93
N PHE A 102 -5.78 -12.42 19.56
CA PHE A 102 -5.51 -11.51 18.46
C PHE A 102 -4.27 -11.99 17.70
N PRO A 103 -4.36 -13.15 17.00
CA PRO A 103 -3.24 -13.74 16.29
C PRO A 103 -2.79 -12.85 15.12
N ARG A 104 -1.58 -13.08 14.63
CA ARG A 104 -0.91 -12.24 13.62
C ARG A 104 -1.78 -11.99 12.38
N GLU A 105 -2.47 -13.00 11.90
CA GLU A 105 -3.35 -12.90 10.73
C GLU A 105 -4.51 -11.94 10.98
N MET A 106 -5.11 -11.99 12.17
CA MET A 106 -6.17 -11.05 12.56
C MET A 106 -5.63 -9.62 12.75
N GLN A 107 -4.40 -9.47 13.23
CA GLN A 107 -3.71 -8.17 13.32
C GLN A 107 -3.49 -7.59 11.93
N LEU A 108 -3.05 -8.41 10.96
CA LEU A 108 -2.87 -7.98 9.56
C LEU A 108 -4.18 -7.52 8.93
N GLU A 109 -5.27 -8.24 9.15
CA GLU A 109 -6.59 -7.82 8.65
C GLU A 109 -7.08 -6.52 9.31
N ALA A 110 -6.83 -6.36 10.61
CA ALA A 110 -7.12 -5.10 11.31
C ALA A 110 -6.29 -3.94 10.75
N LEU A 111 -5.00 -4.15 10.44
CA LEU A 111 -4.15 -3.14 9.81
C LEU A 111 -4.66 -2.76 8.43
N LYS A 112 -4.95 -3.73 7.57
CA LYS A 112 -5.52 -3.47 6.23
C LYS A 112 -6.83 -2.69 6.31
N THR A 113 -7.67 -3.00 7.30
CA THR A 113 -8.92 -2.27 7.54
C THR A 113 -8.66 -0.85 8.00
N LEU A 114 -7.73 -0.63 8.93
CA LEU A 114 -7.33 0.69 9.39
C LEU A 114 -6.79 1.55 8.24
N ILE A 115 -5.91 0.98 7.39
CA ILE A 115 -5.38 1.66 6.21
C ILE A 115 -6.51 2.10 5.27
N LYS A 116 -7.46 1.20 4.95
CA LYS A 116 -8.62 1.54 4.10
C LYS A 116 -9.44 2.68 4.69
N VAL A 117 -9.73 2.63 5.99
CA VAL A 117 -10.50 3.69 6.69
C VAL A 117 -9.74 5.01 6.65
N ASN A 118 -8.44 5.00 6.96
CA ASN A 118 -7.64 6.22 6.92
C ASN A 118 -7.56 6.82 5.50
N LEU A 119 -7.41 5.99 4.46
CA LEU A 119 -7.40 6.45 3.07
C LEU A 119 -8.74 7.07 2.65
N ILE A 120 -9.87 6.56 3.12
CA ILE A 120 -11.18 7.19 2.88
C ILE A 120 -11.22 8.61 3.47
N PHE A 121 -10.72 8.81 4.70
CA PHE A 121 -10.63 10.14 5.30
C PHE A 121 -9.62 11.07 4.63
N LEU A 122 -8.67 10.50 3.88
CA LEU A 122 -7.60 11.24 3.20
C LEU A 122 -7.88 11.47 1.71
N MET A 123 -9.02 11.04 1.16
CA MET A 123 -9.34 11.17 -0.28
C MET A 123 -9.19 12.61 -0.78
N ASP A 124 -9.69 13.60 -0.03
CA ASP A 124 -9.59 15.01 -0.40
C ASP A 124 -8.15 15.57 -0.29
N TYR A 125 -7.23 14.78 0.24
CA TYR A 125 -5.82 15.13 0.44
C TYR A 125 -4.87 14.40 -0.52
N GLU A 126 -5.37 13.55 -1.41
CA GLU A 126 -4.55 12.84 -2.41
C GLU A 126 -3.86 13.81 -3.38
N HIS A 127 -4.41 15.01 -3.56
CA HIS A 127 -3.80 16.03 -4.42
C HIS A 127 -2.42 16.53 -3.91
N PHE A 128 -2.06 16.26 -2.65
CA PHE A 128 -0.72 16.54 -2.14
C PHE A 128 0.34 15.51 -2.55
N ILE A 129 -0.08 14.36 -3.11
CA ILE A 129 0.88 13.35 -3.59
C ILE A 129 1.72 13.93 -4.71
N GLY A 130 3.05 13.86 -4.55
CA GLY A 130 4.03 14.49 -5.44
C GLY A 130 4.54 15.85 -4.96
N ASP A 131 3.87 16.49 -4.00
CA ASP A 131 4.33 17.76 -3.42
C ASP A 131 5.46 17.52 -2.40
N SER A 132 6.26 18.56 -2.16
CA SER A 132 7.28 18.57 -1.11
C SER A 132 6.87 19.51 0.01
N ILE A 133 6.68 18.98 1.22
CA ILE A 133 6.33 19.75 2.42
C ILE A 133 7.44 19.60 3.46
N ASN A 134 8.07 20.71 3.86
CA ASN A 134 9.20 20.72 4.80
C ASN A 134 10.33 19.75 4.39
N GLY A 135 10.64 19.66 3.09
CA GLY A 135 11.68 18.80 2.55
C GLY A 135 11.34 17.31 2.51
N VAL A 136 10.07 16.95 2.68
CA VAL A 136 9.57 15.57 2.55
C VAL A 136 8.63 15.47 1.35
N LEU A 137 8.92 14.54 0.45
CA LEU A 137 8.02 14.17 -0.64
C LEU A 137 6.80 13.46 -0.06
N ILE A 138 5.62 13.98 -0.37
CA ILE A 138 4.35 13.33 0.01
C ILE A 138 4.08 12.20 -0.98
N THR A 139 4.00 10.99 -0.47
CA THR A 139 3.68 9.78 -1.25
C THR A 139 2.54 9.03 -0.59
N LYS A 140 1.86 8.19 -1.34
CA LYS A 140 0.79 7.35 -0.81
C LYS A 140 1.28 6.45 0.33
N SER A 141 2.46 5.84 0.19
CA SER A 141 3.07 5.00 1.22
C SER A 141 3.40 5.80 2.49
N GLY A 142 3.96 7.01 2.35
CA GLY A 142 4.19 7.92 3.47
C GLY A 142 2.90 8.31 4.19
N MET A 143 1.82 8.62 3.43
CA MET A 143 0.51 8.94 4.00
C MET A 143 -0.10 7.76 4.77
N ILE A 144 0.03 6.53 4.26
CA ILE A 144 -0.41 5.30 4.96
C ILE A 144 0.31 5.18 6.31
N ALA A 145 1.62 5.26 6.32
CA ALA A 145 2.41 5.10 7.55
C ALA A 145 2.15 6.25 8.55
N ALA A 146 2.14 7.51 8.10
CA ALA A 146 1.89 8.65 8.96
C ALA A 146 0.48 8.65 9.56
N SER A 147 -0.54 8.19 8.80
CA SER A 147 -1.89 8.03 9.32
C SER A 147 -2.03 6.84 10.28
N HIS A 148 -1.17 5.83 10.18
CA HIS A 148 -1.09 4.78 11.19
C HIS A 148 -0.58 5.34 12.53
N LEU A 149 0.48 6.13 12.53
CA LEU A 149 1.06 6.75 13.73
C LEU A 149 0.06 7.67 14.45
N GLY A 150 -0.49 8.64 13.74
CA GLY A 150 -1.23 9.75 14.33
C GLY A 150 -2.71 9.82 13.97
N GLY A 151 -3.22 8.88 13.18
CA GLY A 151 -4.55 8.91 12.57
C GLY A 151 -4.63 9.87 11.38
N ALA A 152 -5.64 9.70 10.54
CA ALA A 152 -5.88 10.56 9.38
C ALA A 152 -5.97 12.05 9.77
N GLY A 153 -6.63 12.39 10.88
CA GLY A 153 -6.82 13.79 11.31
C GLY A 153 -5.51 14.52 11.63
N SER A 154 -4.50 13.84 12.17
CA SER A 154 -3.19 14.44 12.42
C SER A 154 -2.42 14.71 11.11
N LEU A 155 -2.53 13.79 10.16
CA LEU A 155 -1.96 13.96 8.83
C LEU A 155 -2.65 15.09 8.06
N GLN A 156 -3.99 15.17 8.09
CA GLN A 156 -4.75 16.28 7.49
C GLN A 156 -4.27 17.65 8.00
N LYS A 157 -4.08 17.79 9.33
CA LYS A 157 -3.54 19.02 9.92
C LYS A 157 -2.14 19.35 9.43
N PHE A 158 -1.27 18.34 9.30
CA PHE A 158 0.08 18.52 8.76
C PHE A 158 0.02 19.01 7.31
N LEU A 159 -0.74 18.36 6.45
CA LEU A 159 -0.88 18.70 5.02
C LEU A 159 -1.50 20.10 4.85
N SER A 160 -2.65 20.36 5.47
CA SER A 160 -3.35 21.66 5.36
C SER A 160 -2.56 22.83 5.92
N SER A 161 -1.67 22.61 6.88
CA SER A 161 -0.84 23.67 7.48
C SER A 161 0.52 23.84 6.80
N ASN A 162 0.73 23.18 5.65
CA ASN A 162 2.03 23.10 4.98
C ASN A 162 3.16 22.69 5.95
N GLY A 163 2.89 21.68 6.80
CA GLY A 163 3.84 21.11 7.74
C GLY A 163 4.10 21.91 9.02
N SER A 164 3.43 23.06 9.24
CA SER A 164 3.62 23.85 10.46
C SER A 164 3.00 23.18 11.70
N ILE A 165 1.93 22.38 11.53
CA ILE A 165 1.33 21.56 12.60
C ILE A 165 1.84 20.13 12.42
N ASN A 166 2.89 19.78 13.17
CA ASN A 166 3.53 18.46 13.12
C ASN A 166 3.30 17.72 14.45
N SER A 167 2.20 16.95 14.50
CA SER A 167 1.85 16.15 15.69
C SER A 167 2.89 15.07 15.96
N LYS A 168 3.16 14.81 17.24
CA LYS A 168 4.06 13.76 17.71
C LYS A 168 3.31 12.75 18.58
N ASP A 169 3.78 11.51 18.57
CA ASP A 169 3.36 10.50 19.54
C ASP A 169 4.00 10.75 20.92
N VAL A 170 3.65 9.90 21.88
CA VAL A 170 4.17 9.99 23.26
C VAL A 170 5.68 9.77 23.35
N LEU A 171 6.26 9.06 22.36
CA LEU A 171 7.69 8.78 22.28
C LEU A 171 8.46 9.83 21.49
N GLY A 172 7.78 10.88 20.99
CA GLY A 172 8.40 12.00 20.28
C GLY A 172 8.49 11.83 18.76
N THR A 173 8.02 10.70 18.20
CA THR A 173 7.99 10.46 16.75
C THR A 173 6.88 11.27 16.09
N SER A 174 7.19 11.99 15.02
CA SER A 174 6.25 12.92 14.38
C SER A 174 5.64 12.37 13.09
N ILE A 175 4.56 13.01 12.62
CA ILE A 175 3.97 12.78 11.29
C ILE A 175 5.02 12.97 10.20
N HIS A 176 5.83 14.03 10.29
CA HIS A 176 6.93 14.31 9.36
C HIS A 176 7.94 13.14 9.28
N ASP A 177 8.31 12.56 10.43
CA ASP A 177 9.29 11.46 10.47
C ASP A 177 8.76 10.22 9.76
N TYR A 178 7.47 9.91 9.92
CA TYR A 178 6.85 8.77 9.24
C TYR A 178 6.65 9.02 7.74
N LEU A 179 6.22 10.23 7.35
CA LEU A 179 6.16 10.61 5.94
C LEU A 179 7.53 10.41 5.27
N LYS A 180 8.60 10.93 5.88
CA LYS A 180 9.96 10.84 5.35
C LYS A 180 10.46 9.39 5.28
N LYS A 181 10.27 8.62 6.35
CA LYS A 181 10.78 7.24 6.44
C LYS A 181 10.12 6.30 5.46
N PHE A 182 8.82 6.46 5.25
CA PHE A 182 8.01 5.52 4.48
C PHE A 182 7.62 6.03 3.08
N SER A 183 8.26 7.10 2.57
CA SER A 183 8.01 7.63 1.23
C SER A 183 8.60 6.79 0.09
N ILE A 184 9.31 5.72 0.40
CA ILE A 184 10.17 4.98 -0.55
C ILE A 184 9.48 3.82 -1.27
N TYR A 185 8.24 3.51 -0.92
CA TYR A 185 7.48 2.40 -1.53
C TYR A 185 6.59 2.93 -2.64
N ASP A 186 6.67 2.34 -3.81
CA ASP A 186 5.89 2.73 -4.99
C ASP A 186 4.50 2.08 -4.95
N LEU A 187 3.51 2.87 -4.50
CA LEU A 187 2.11 2.47 -4.39
C LEU A 187 1.18 3.31 -5.29
N ASP A 188 1.75 4.12 -6.20
CA ASP A 188 1.03 5.03 -7.08
C ASP A 188 0.73 4.45 -8.46
#